data_35e885a723bc280477ce9ab758d66b46
#
_entry.id   35e885a723bc280477ce9ab758d66b46
#
_cell.length_a   1.000
_cell.length_b   1.000
_cell.length_c   1.000
_cell.angle_alpha   90.00
_cell.angle_beta   90.00
_cell.angle_gamma   90.00
#
_symmetry.space_group_name_H-M   'P 1'
#
loop_
_entity.id
_entity.type
_entity.pdbx_description
1 polymer ?
#
loop_
_entity_poly.entity_id
_entity_poly.type
_entity_poly.pdbx_seq_one_letter_code
_entity_poly.pdbx_strand_id
1 'polypeptide(L)'
;MDYEALQYFAAQKNCEALDGGLIVFSAGNESTAMSGYPAGYRDYISVTSFSPDYLPANYTNYGSGCNIAAPGGETSGLSGGEKAGVLSTLCSETSNGADYGYMQGTSMACPHVSGVAALGLSYALEKGKRYSLDEFKTMLLTSVNEIDFRLGEGSKATIADVSIYRGKMGTGITDAYQLLMQIEGTPCLRVALGEVQLIPLTQHFGQGAEDLTYTDIQMSAKDMEKLGIKAAPKMYNGKLMIKCTKPGSAKIKVSAIAGGTKPGTGVVMGGMVITKEFAVIARSAGAANGGWL
;
A
#
# COMPACT_ATOMS: atom_id res chain seq x y z
N MET A 1 -20.53 6.11 26.47
CA MET A 1 -21.62 5.77 25.55
C MET A 1 -21.07 5.48 24.13
N ASP A 2 -20.35 6.43 23.52
CA ASP A 2 -19.85 6.24 22.14
C ASP A 2 -18.81 5.12 22.00
N TYR A 3 -17.86 5.04 22.94
CA TYR A 3 -16.84 3.99 22.95
C TYR A 3 -17.43 2.58 23.10
N GLU A 4 -18.42 2.41 23.96
CA GLU A 4 -19.13 1.13 24.15
C GLU A 4 -19.88 0.70 22.90
N ALA A 5 -20.50 1.65 22.18
CA ALA A 5 -21.17 1.39 20.92
C ALA A 5 -20.19 0.95 19.82
N LEU A 6 -19.01 1.58 19.78
CA LEU A 6 -17.93 1.22 18.85
C LEU A 6 -17.36 -0.17 19.17
N GLN A 7 -17.15 -0.48 20.45
CA GLN A 7 -16.73 -1.82 20.88
C GLN A 7 -17.78 -2.89 20.55
N TYR A 8 -19.06 -2.57 20.74
CA TYR A 8 -20.16 -3.46 20.36
C TYR A 8 -20.13 -3.76 18.87
N PHE A 9 -19.94 -2.75 18.02
CA PHE A 9 -19.80 -2.95 16.56
C PHE A 9 -18.57 -3.80 16.22
N ALA A 10 -17.40 -3.49 16.81
CA ALA A 10 -16.17 -4.23 16.58
C ALA A 10 -16.28 -5.72 16.98
N ALA A 11 -17.11 -6.03 17.96
CA ALA A 11 -17.34 -7.40 18.44
C ALA A 11 -18.32 -8.22 17.55
N GLN A 12 -18.95 -7.62 16.53
CA GLN A 12 -19.90 -8.32 15.67
C GLN A 12 -19.19 -9.29 14.73
N LYS A 13 -19.66 -10.55 14.67
CA LYS A 13 -19.03 -11.64 13.89
C LYS A 13 -19.86 -12.11 12.70
N ASN A 14 -20.73 -11.25 12.19
CA ASN A 14 -21.69 -11.57 11.15
C ASN A 14 -21.13 -11.52 9.72
N CYS A 15 -19.87 -11.10 9.56
CA CYS A 15 -19.18 -11.07 8.26
C CYS A 15 -18.51 -12.42 7.98
N GLU A 16 -18.74 -12.97 6.81
CA GLU A 16 -18.14 -14.26 6.40
C GLU A 16 -16.62 -14.15 6.17
N ALA A 17 -16.12 -12.97 5.76
CA ALA A 17 -14.69 -12.73 5.50
C ALA A 17 -13.91 -12.20 6.70
N LEU A 18 -14.58 -11.63 7.71
CA LEU A 18 -13.96 -10.93 8.82
C LEU A 18 -14.59 -11.32 10.16
N ASP A 19 -13.76 -11.62 11.14
CA ASP A 19 -14.19 -11.91 12.51
C ASP A 19 -14.17 -10.63 13.36
N GLY A 20 -15.08 -9.69 13.07
CA GLY A 20 -15.23 -8.43 13.76
C GLY A 20 -15.67 -7.28 12.85
N GLY A 21 -16.09 -6.17 13.44
CA GLY A 21 -16.43 -4.92 12.73
C GLY A 21 -15.19 -4.02 12.58
N LEU A 22 -14.78 -3.74 11.35
CA LEU A 22 -13.68 -2.81 11.07
C LEU A 22 -14.17 -1.36 11.21
N ILE A 23 -13.50 -0.58 12.04
CA ILE A 23 -13.83 0.84 12.28
C ILE A 23 -12.72 1.73 11.72
N VAL A 24 -13.10 2.65 10.85
CA VAL A 24 -12.20 3.60 10.20
C VAL A 24 -12.71 5.02 10.42
N PHE A 25 -11.84 5.91 10.88
CA PHE A 25 -12.14 7.31 11.15
C PHE A 25 -11.21 8.25 10.39
N SER A 26 -11.68 9.45 10.15
CA SER A 26 -10.85 10.57 9.69
C SER A 26 -9.99 11.12 10.85
N ALA A 27 -8.72 11.45 10.58
CA ALA A 27 -7.79 11.93 11.60
C ALA A 27 -8.10 13.35 12.14
N GLY A 28 -8.86 14.14 11.38
CA GLY A 28 -9.15 15.56 11.65
C GLY A 28 -8.44 16.51 10.69
N ASN A 29 -8.88 17.78 10.69
CA ASN A 29 -8.50 18.79 9.71
C ASN A 29 -7.92 20.09 10.35
N GLU A 30 -7.30 19.97 11.51
CA GLU A 30 -6.80 21.07 12.32
C GLU A 30 -5.28 21.33 12.14
N SER A 31 -4.63 20.60 11.22
CA SER A 31 -3.18 20.66 11.00
C SER A 31 -2.37 20.39 12.29
N THR A 32 -2.88 19.53 13.17
CA THR A 32 -2.26 19.23 14.47
C THR A 32 -1.47 17.91 14.44
N ALA A 33 -0.46 17.82 15.32
CA ALA A 33 0.44 16.66 15.40
C ALA A 33 -0.17 15.48 16.20
N MET A 34 -1.48 15.26 16.10
CA MET A 34 -2.22 14.17 16.71
C MET A 34 -3.53 13.92 15.99
N SER A 35 -4.03 12.69 16.01
CA SER A 35 -5.37 12.38 15.56
C SER A 35 -6.42 12.91 16.55
N GLY A 36 -7.55 13.36 16.02
CA GLY A 36 -8.73 13.67 16.82
C GLY A 36 -9.38 12.41 17.41
N TYR A 37 -10.15 12.56 18.50
CA TYR A 37 -10.98 11.47 19.00
C TYR A 37 -12.33 11.44 18.28
N PRO A 38 -12.92 10.23 18.04
CA PRO A 38 -12.50 8.90 18.51
C PRO A 38 -11.42 8.21 17.67
N ALA A 39 -10.95 8.80 16.56
CA ALA A 39 -9.96 8.23 15.66
C ALA A 39 -8.62 7.87 16.35
N GLY A 40 -8.24 8.65 17.36
CA GLY A 40 -7.00 8.45 18.11
C GLY A 40 -7.00 7.26 19.09
N TYR A 41 -8.10 6.51 19.22
CA TYR A 41 -8.09 5.25 19.98
C TYR A 41 -7.31 4.16 19.23
N ARG A 42 -6.53 3.36 19.97
CA ARG A 42 -5.66 2.30 19.41
C ARG A 42 -6.40 1.21 18.66
N ASP A 43 -7.68 1.02 18.96
CA ASP A 43 -8.51 -0.05 18.38
C ASP A 43 -9.02 0.29 16.97
N TYR A 44 -8.95 1.56 16.57
CA TYR A 44 -9.54 2.06 15.33
C TYR A 44 -8.48 2.55 14.35
N ILE A 45 -8.83 2.58 13.08
CA ILE A 45 -7.96 3.09 12.02
C ILE A 45 -8.24 4.57 11.82
N SER A 46 -7.22 5.40 12.00
CA SER A 46 -7.25 6.85 11.75
C SER A 46 -6.57 7.18 10.42
N VAL A 47 -7.28 7.90 9.56
CA VAL A 47 -6.85 8.19 8.18
C VAL A 47 -6.44 9.64 8.01
N THR A 48 -5.19 9.86 7.63
CA THR A 48 -4.65 11.17 7.23
C THR A 48 -4.93 11.45 5.75
N SER A 49 -4.85 12.71 5.36
CA SER A 49 -5.15 13.15 4.00
C SER A 49 -3.90 13.58 3.23
N PHE A 50 -3.81 13.14 1.97
CA PHE A 50 -2.88 13.72 1.00
C PHE A 50 -3.63 14.27 -0.24
N SER A 51 -2.98 15.17 -0.94
CA SER A 51 -3.50 15.89 -2.11
C SER A 51 -2.97 15.29 -3.44
N PRO A 52 -3.48 15.74 -4.61
CA PRO A 52 -3.10 15.17 -5.91
C PRO A 52 -1.62 15.26 -6.27
N ASP A 53 -0.84 16.12 -5.61
CA ASP A 53 0.61 16.21 -5.71
C ASP A 53 1.35 15.11 -4.93
N TYR A 54 0.61 14.22 -4.26
CA TYR A 54 1.12 13.18 -3.36
C TYR A 54 1.85 13.72 -2.11
N LEU A 55 1.62 14.97 -1.75
CA LEU A 55 2.09 15.58 -0.52
C LEU A 55 0.94 15.63 0.52
N PRO A 56 1.25 15.75 1.81
CA PRO A 56 0.22 15.92 2.83
C PRO A 56 -0.70 17.10 2.49
N ALA A 57 -2.00 16.95 2.70
CA ALA A 57 -2.92 18.06 2.60
C ALA A 57 -2.66 19.06 3.73
N ASN A 58 -2.75 20.36 3.45
CA ASN A 58 -2.36 21.43 4.39
C ASN A 58 -3.17 21.44 5.68
N TYR A 59 -4.37 20.87 5.65
CA TYR A 59 -5.28 20.78 6.80
C TYR A 59 -5.13 19.50 7.59
N THR A 60 -4.45 18.47 7.07
CA THR A 60 -4.48 17.12 7.68
C THR A 60 -3.86 17.10 9.07
N ASN A 61 -4.51 16.41 10.00
CA ASN A 61 -3.85 15.98 11.22
C ASN A 61 -2.84 14.87 10.90
N TYR A 62 -1.78 14.75 11.71
CA TYR A 62 -0.66 13.84 11.49
C TYR A 62 -0.06 13.39 12.83
N GLY A 63 0.84 12.42 12.82
CA GLY A 63 1.57 11.99 14.02
C GLY A 63 0.78 11.05 14.91
N SER A 64 0.71 11.32 16.21
CA SER A 64 0.17 10.39 17.20
C SER A 64 -1.29 10.00 16.91
N GLY A 65 -1.56 8.69 16.90
CA GLY A 65 -2.87 8.12 16.62
C GLY A 65 -3.26 8.07 15.14
N CYS A 66 -2.41 8.54 14.21
CA CYS A 66 -2.65 8.44 12.77
C CYS A 66 -2.03 7.16 12.21
N ASN A 67 -2.81 6.35 11.46
CA ASN A 67 -2.40 5.00 11.08
C ASN A 67 -2.09 4.83 9.60
N ILE A 68 -2.80 5.51 8.70
CA ILE A 68 -2.68 5.34 7.24
C ILE A 68 -3.08 6.62 6.51
N ALA A 69 -2.51 6.85 5.32
CA ALA A 69 -2.83 7.99 4.47
C ALA A 69 -3.68 7.57 3.26
N ALA A 70 -4.61 8.45 2.85
CA ALA A 70 -5.41 8.25 1.66
C ALA A 70 -5.72 9.59 0.93
N PRO A 71 -6.19 9.55 -0.34
CA PRO A 71 -6.55 10.77 -1.06
C PRO A 71 -7.69 11.51 -0.37
N GLY A 72 -7.47 12.75 0.07
CA GLY A 72 -8.51 13.61 0.62
C GLY A 72 -8.66 14.92 -0.13
N GLY A 73 -7.78 15.18 -1.11
CA GLY A 73 -7.79 16.39 -1.92
C GLY A 73 -7.25 17.62 -1.20
N GLU A 74 -7.04 18.69 -1.96
CA GLU A 74 -6.75 20.03 -1.46
C GLU A 74 -7.10 21.05 -2.54
N THR A 75 -8.19 21.80 -2.34
CA THR A 75 -8.75 22.70 -3.34
C THR A 75 -8.11 24.09 -3.30
N SER A 76 -7.41 24.43 -2.24
CA SER A 76 -6.72 25.71 -2.07
C SER A 76 -5.23 25.57 -2.33
N GLY A 77 -4.66 26.52 -3.10
CA GLY A 77 -3.21 26.60 -3.32
C GLY A 77 -2.62 25.62 -4.33
N LEU A 78 -3.42 24.75 -4.94
CA LEU A 78 -3.01 23.88 -6.04
C LEU A 78 -3.55 24.37 -7.38
N SER A 79 -2.82 24.11 -8.46
CA SER A 79 -3.17 24.55 -9.83
C SER A 79 -4.51 23.97 -10.33
N GLY A 80 -4.99 22.89 -9.74
CA GLY A 80 -6.28 22.26 -10.05
C GLY A 80 -7.49 22.99 -9.46
N GLY A 81 -7.30 23.91 -8.49
CA GLY A 81 -8.38 24.59 -7.78
C GLY A 81 -9.37 23.57 -7.21
N GLU A 82 -10.68 23.80 -7.45
CA GLU A 82 -11.73 22.89 -6.98
C GLU A 82 -11.53 21.43 -7.42
N LYS A 83 -11.04 21.21 -8.64
CA LYS A 83 -10.78 19.86 -9.20
C LYS A 83 -9.63 19.11 -8.52
N ALA A 84 -8.88 19.76 -7.65
CA ALA A 84 -7.90 19.11 -6.79
C ALA A 84 -8.54 18.48 -5.53
N GLY A 85 -9.85 18.65 -5.34
CA GLY A 85 -10.67 17.92 -4.39
C GLY A 85 -11.03 16.52 -4.88
N VAL A 86 -11.70 15.77 -4.03
CA VAL A 86 -12.27 14.45 -4.35
C VAL A 86 -13.67 14.63 -4.93
N LEU A 87 -13.87 14.17 -6.16
CA LEU A 87 -15.17 14.18 -6.83
C LEU A 87 -16.06 13.07 -6.26
N SER A 88 -17.27 13.43 -5.85
CA SER A 88 -18.28 12.46 -5.42
C SER A 88 -19.69 12.97 -5.69
N THR A 89 -20.69 12.10 -5.44
CA THR A 89 -22.10 12.45 -5.49
C THR A 89 -22.46 13.40 -4.36
N LEU A 90 -23.39 14.31 -4.66
CA LEU A 90 -23.96 15.24 -3.70
C LEU A 90 -25.48 15.03 -3.62
N CYS A 91 -26.07 15.48 -2.50
CA CYS A 91 -27.51 15.61 -2.40
C CYS A 91 -27.94 16.87 -3.16
N SER A 92 -28.63 16.71 -4.28
CA SER A 92 -29.05 17.82 -5.15
C SER A 92 -29.95 18.84 -4.41
N GLU A 93 -30.71 18.40 -3.41
CA GLU A 93 -31.56 19.25 -2.59
C GLU A 93 -30.78 20.27 -1.75
N THR A 94 -29.57 19.92 -1.32
CA THR A 94 -28.70 20.78 -0.48
C THR A 94 -27.56 21.45 -1.25
N SER A 95 -27.33 21.08 -2.51
CA SER A 95 -26.23 21.54 -3.36
C SER A 95 -26.70 22.35 -4.57
N ASN A 96 -27.78 23.12 -4.43
CA ASN A 96 -28.34 23.96 -5.49
C ASN A 96 -28.60 23.22 -6.83
N GLY A 97 -29.05 21.96 -6.73
CA GLY A 97 -29.36 21.12 -7.88
C GLY A 97 -28.14 20.39 -8.49
N ALA A 98 -26.96 20.51 -7.91
CA ALA A 98 -25.81 19.75 -8.36
C ALA A 98 -25.84 18.29 -7.85
N ASP A 99 -25.64 17.33 -8.76
CA ASP A 99 -25.60 15.90 -8.41
C ASP A 99 -24.17 15.43 -8.03
N TYR A 100 -23.16 16.19 -8.41
CA TYR A 100 -21.74 15.91 -8.18
C TYR A 100 -21.00 17.17 -7.77
N GLY A 101 -19.95 17.00 -6.96
CA GLY A 101 -19.07 18.09 -6.58
C GLY A 101 -17.75 17.61 -6.00
N TYR A 102 -16.83 18.54 -5.87
CA TYR A 102 -15.51 18.30 -5.30
C TYR A 102 -15.48 18.75 -3.85
N MET A 103 -14.93 17.90 -2.99
CA MET A 103 -14.69 18.20 -1.58
C MET A 103 -13.29 17.83 -1.17
N GLN A 104 -12.80 18.42 -0.08
CA GLN A 104 -11.52 18.09 0.53
C GLN A 104 -11.69 17.78 2.01
N GLY A 105 -10.79 16.99 2.58
CA GLY A 105 -10.78 16.66 3.99
C GLY A 105 -10.31 15.25 4.28
N THR A 106 -9.89 15.00 5.52
CA THR A 106 -9.69 13.65 6.02
C THR A 106 -11.00 12.84 5.99
N SER A 107 -12.15 13.53 5.96
CA SER A 107 -13.47 12.93 5.72
C SER A 107 -13.63 12.33 4.31
N MET A 108 -12.88 12.81 3.30
CA MET A 108 -12.82 12.24 1.95
C MET A 108 -11.74 11.16 1.86
N ALA A 109 -10.68 11.26 2.63
CA ALA A 109 -9.63 10.24 2.72
C ALA A 109 -10.12 8.94 3.40
N CYS A 110 -10.88 9.06 4.48
CA CYS A 110 -11.40 7.94 5.26
C CYS A 110 -12.19 6.90 4.42
N PRO A 111 -13.18 7.28 3.58
CA PRO A 111 -13.93 6.34 2.76
C PRO A 111 -13.08 5.66 1.68
N HIS A 112 -11.95 6.22 1.25
CA HIS A 112 -11.02 5.51 0.37
C HIS A 112 -10.43 4.28 1.07
N VAL A 113 -10.00 4.41 2.32
CA VAL A 113 -9.50 3.27 3.12
C VAL A 113 -10.61 2.26 3.37
N SER A 114 -11.83 2.72 3.68
CA SER A 114 -13.00 1.84 3.85
C SER A 114 -13.33 1.09 2.56
N GLY A 115 -13.24 1.75 1.39
CA GLY A 115 -13.43 1.13 0.09
C GLY A 115 -12.37 0.10 -0.26
N VAL A 116 -11.09 0.39 0.04
CA VAL A 116 -9.99 -0.57 -0.12
C VAL A 116 -10.19 -1.79 0.79
N ALA A 117 -10.60 -1.57 2.04
CA ALA A 117 -10.92 -2.66 2.96
C ALA A 117 -12.09 -3.53 2.46
N ALA A 118 -13.17 -2.89 2.00
CA ALA A 118 -14.33 -3.60 1.44
C ALA A 118 -13.95 -4.43 0.20
N LEU A 119 -13.13 -3.86 -0.70
CA LEU A 119 -12.60 -4.57 -1.86
C LEU A 119 -11.77 -5.80 -1.43
N GLY A 120 -10.90 -5.63 -0.43
CA GLY A 120 -10.09 -6.71 0.13
C GLY A 120 -10.97 -7.83 0.72
N LEU A 121 -11.99 -7.48 1.51
CA LEU A 121 -12.90 -8.45 2.10
C LEU A 121 -13.75 -9.18 1.05
N SER A 122 -14.22 -8.47 0.01
CA SER A 122 -14.90 -9.09 -1.13
C SER A 122 -14.01 -10.11 -1.84
N TYR A 123 -12.74 -9.76 -2.05
CA TYR A 123 -11.77 -10.67 -2.67
C TYR A 123 -11.43 -11.86 -1.75
N ALA A 124 -11.35 -11.64 -0.44
CA ALA A 124 -11.18 -12.72 0.53
C ALA A 124 -12.31 -13.73 0.47
N LEU A 125 -13.56 -13.27 0.36
CA LEU A 125 -14.73 -14.16 0.16
C LEU A 125 -14.62 -14.97 -1.13
N GLU A 126 -14.26 -14.33 -2.25
CA GLU A 126 -14.04 -15.02 -3.54
C GLU A 126 -12.98 -16.13 -3.41
N LYS A 127 -11.95 -15.91 -2.61
CA LYS A 127 -10.89 -16.89 -2.34
C LYS A 127 -11.20 -17.87 -1.21
N GLY A 128 -12.40 -17.83 -0.62
CA GLY A 128 -12.79 -18.67 0.51
C GLY A 128 -11.95 -18.43 1.77
N LYS A 129 -11.46 -17.20 1.98
CA LYS A 129 -10.62 -16.82 3.11
C LYS A 129 -11.40 -16.00 4.13
N ARG A 130 -11.12 -16.23 5.39
CA ARG A 130 -11.63 -15.47 6.53
C ARG A 130 -10.45 -15.04 7.40
N TYR A 131 -10.48 -13.83 7.91
CA TYR A 131 -9.46 -13.25 8.77
C TYR A 131 -10.03 -12.83 10.11
N SER A 132 -9.20 -12.85 11.14
CA SER A 132 -9.48 -12.10 12.37
C SER A 132 -9.38 -10.60 12.06
N LEU A 133 -10.03 -9.78 12.91
CA LEU A 133 -9.99 -8.32 12.76
C LEU A 133 -8.55 -7.78 12.79
N ASP A 134 -7.70 -8.31 13.68
CA ASP A 134 -6.32 -7.87 13.83
C ASP A 134 -5.42 -8.29 12.66
N GLU A 135 -5.61 -9.50 12.11
CA GLU A 135 -4.91 -9.93 10.89
C GLU A 135 -5.26 -9.02 9.72
N PHE A 136 -6.55 -8.75 9.51
CA PHE A 136 -6.98 -7.91 8.40
C PHE A 136 -6.54 -6.45 8.56
N LYS A 137 -6.62 -5.87 9.78
CA LYS A 137 -6.03 -4.55 10.07
C LYS A 137 -4.54 -4.51 9.75
N THR A 138 -3.79 -5.52 10.17
CA THR A 138 -2.35 -5.63 9.89
C THR A 138 -2.09 -5.68 8.38
N MET A 139 -2.84 -6.49 7.62
CA MET A 139 -2.73 -6.55 6.17
C MET A 139 -3.02 -5.19 5.51
N LEU A 140 -4.09 -4.52 5.93
CA LEU A 140 -4.48 -3.21 5.40
C LEU A 140 -3.41 -2.15 5.68
N LEU A 141 -2.92 -2.07 6.93
CA LEU A 141 -1.92 -1.08 7.36
C LEU A 141 -0.52 -1.37 6.79
N THR A 142 -0.23 -2.58 6.36
CA THR A 142 1.05 -2.94 5.72
C THR A 142 0.98 -2.93 4.19
N SER A 143 -0.24 -2.87 3.62
CA SER A 143 -0.48 -2.74 2.18
C SER A 143 -0.47 -1.27 1.75
N VAL A 144 0.69 -0.64 1.82
CA VAL A 144 0.84 0.80 1.61
C VAL A 144 2.06 1.14 0.77
N ASN A 145 2.01 2.27 0.08
CA ASN A 145 3.14 2.90 -0.57
C ASN A 145 3.73 4.00 0.33
N GLU A 146 5.02 4.26 0.14
CA GLU A 146 5.72 5.27 0.91
C GLU A 146 5.30 6.69 0.53
N ILE A 147 4.97 7.51 1.53
CA ILE A 147 4.72 8.94 1.36
C ILE A 147 5.99 9.77 1.65
N ASP A 148 6.84 9.34 2.57
CA ASP A 148 8.04 10.08 3.01
C ASP A 148 9.05 10.31 1.88
N PHE A 149 9.09 9.41 0.89
CA PHE A 149 9.88 9.62 -0.33
C PHE A 149 9.53 10.94 -1.03
N ARG A 150 8.23 11.25 -1.10
CA ARG A 150 7.72 12.47 -1.74
C ARG A 150 8.07 13.73 -0.93
N LEU A 151 8.12 13.62 0.38
CA LEU A 151 8.48 14.74 1.27
C LEU A 151 9.93 15.22 1.05
N GLY A 152 10.82 14.34 0.58
CA GLY A 152 12.21 14.70 0.25
C GLY A 152 12.40 15.42 -1.09
N GLU A 153 11.43 15.28 -2.00
CA GLU A 153 11.51 15.83 -3.37
C GLU A 153 10.52 16.98 -3.61
N GLY A 154 9.57 17.18 -2.69
CA GLY A 154 8.46 18.10 -2.85
C GLY A 154 8.62 19.40 -2.06
N SER A 155 8.06 20.46 -2.63
CA SER A 155 7.75 21.71 -1.94
C SER A 155 6.29 22.05 -2.20
N LYS A 156 5.63 22.67 -1.23
CA LYS A 156 4.21 22.99 -1.32
C LYS A 156 3.95 24.40 -0.84
N ALA A 157 3.33 25.22 -1.68
CA ALA A 157 3.06 26.63 -1.33
C ALA A 157 2.15 26.79 -0.10
N THR A 158 1.29 25.80 0.17
CA THR A 158 0.36 25.79 1.30
C THR A 158 0.95 25.24 2.60
N ILE A 159 2.16 24.69 2.55
CA ILE A 159 2.87 24.13 3.71
C ILE A 159 4.29 24.69 3.71
N ALA A 160 4.64 25.46 4.76
CA ALA A 160 5.95 26.10 4.87
C ALA A 160 7.10 25.07 4.97
N ASP A 161 6.88 23.95 5.66
CA ASP A 161 7.84 22.87 5.82
C ASP A 161 7.15 21.52 5.78
N VAL A 162 7.28 20.83 4.66
CA VAL A 162 6.68 19.48 4.47
C VAL A 162 7.43 18.40 5.28
N SER A 163 8.64 18.68 5.76
CA SER A 163 9.43 17.72 6.51
C SER A 163 8.85 17.40 7.89
N ILE A 164 7.97 18.26 8.44
CA ILE A 164 7.28 18.02 9.70
C ILE A 164 6.38 16.79 9.67
N TYR A 165 5.95 16.37 8.49
CA TYR A 165 5.09 15.19 8.27
C TYR A 165 5.87 13.87 8.15
N ARG A 166 7.23 13.94 8.06
CA ARG A 166 8.07 12.75 7.88
C ARG A 166 7.87 11.75 9.02
N GLY A 167 7.52 10.49 8.66
CA GLY A 167 7.20 9.42 9.60
C GLY A 167 5.90 9.64 10.39
N LYS A 168 5.04 10.59 9.99
CA LYS A 168 3.86 11.00 10.77
C LYS A 168 2.53 10.89 10.00
N MET A 169 2.57 10.38 8.77
CA MET A 169 1.37 10.15 7.95
C MET A 169 0.82 8.72 8.08
N GLY A 170 1.07 8.08 9.22
CA GLY A 170 0.78 6.67 9.44
C GLY A 170 1.79 5.77 8.73
N THR A 171 1.38 4.55 8.38
CA THR A 171 2.23 3.55 7.74
C THR A 171 2.55 3.87 6.28
N GLY A 172 1.78 4.75 5.65
CA GLY A 172 1.93 5.19 4.26
C GLY A 172 0.61 5.33 3.51
N ILE A 173 0.69 5.48 2.21
CA ILE A 173 -0.46 5.64 1.31
C ILE A 173 -1.10 4.28 1.07
N THR A 174 -2.41 4.14 1.35
CA THR A 174 -3.16 2.90 1.08
C THR A 174 -3.00 2.40 -0.36
N ASP A 175 -2.83 1.09 -0.53
CA ASP A 175 -2.66 0.45 -1.84
C ASP A 175 -3.51 -0.82 -1.93
N ALA A 176 -4.60 -0.73 -2.69
CA ALA A 176 -5.52 -1.85 -2.90
C ALA A 176 -4.84 -3.05 -3.58
N TYR A 177 -3.92 -2.80 -4.52
CA TYR A 177 -3.20 -3.89 -5.20
C TYR A 177 -2.36 -4.71 -4.23
N GLN A 178 -1.61 -4.06 -3.33
CA GLN A 178 -0.83 -4.77 -2.32
C GLN A 178 -1.71 -5.59 -1.37
N LEU A 179 -2.88 -5.04 -0.96
CA LEU A 179 -3.83 -5.76 -0.12
C LEU A 179 -4.34 -7.02 -0.83
N LEU A 180 -4.76 -6.92 -2.08
CA LEU A 180 -5.23 -8.07 -2.85
C LEU A 180 -4.11 -9.13 -3.02
N MET A 181 -2.86 -8.71 -3.23
CA MET A 181 -1.73 -9.65 -3.32
C MET A 181 -1.46 -10.37 -2.00
N GLN A 182 -1.57 -9.69 -0.87
CA GLN A 182 -1.47 -10.33 0.44
C GLN A 182 -2.60 -11.35 0.66
N ILE A 183 -3.84 -10.99 0.29
CA ILE A 183 -4.99 -11.88 0.38
C ILE A 183 -4.83 -13.09 -0.55
N GLU A 184 -4.36 -12.90 -1.77
CA GLU A 184 -4.08 -13.98 -2.71
C GLU A 184 -2.99 -14.93 -2.19
N GLY A 185 -2.05 -14.42 -1.42
CA GLY A 185 -0.86 -15.15 -0.95
C GLY A 185 0.30 -15.08 -1.94
N THR A 186 0.29 -14.12 -2.86
CA THR A 186 1.42 -13.85 -3.76
C THR A 186 2.62 -13.37 -2.96
N PRO A 187 3.79 -14.04 -3.04
CA PRO A 187 4.97 -13.64 -2.28
C PRO A 187 5.41 -12.22 -2.63
N CYS A 188 5.66 -11.41 -1.59
CA CYS A 188 6.09 -10.02 -1.74
C CYS A 188 7.61 -9.91 -1.59
N LEU A 189 8.26 -9.32 -2.60
CA LEU A 189 9.68 -9.00 -2.61
C LEU A 189 9.85 -7.52 -2.29
N ARG A 190 10.40 -7.21 -1.11
CA ARG A 190 10.70 -5.82 -0.72
C ARG A 190 12.03 -5.40 -1.34
N VAL A 191 12.03 -4.23 -1.99
CA VAL A 191 13.19 -3.67 -2.68
C VAL A 191 13.45 -2.26 -2.14
N ALA A 192 14.61 -2.03 -1.57
CA ALA A 192 15.05 -0.69 -1.16
C ALA A 192 15.34 0.16 -2.40
N LEU A 193 14.95 1.45 -2.35
CA LEU A 193 15.15 2.38 -3.45
C LEU A 193 16.61 2.80 -3.62
N GLY A 194 17.01 3.06 -4.86
CA GLY A 194 18.30 3.65 -5.19
C GLY A 194 19.45 2.65 -5.29
N GLU A 195 19.36 1.48 -4.70
CA GLU A 195 20.41 0.47 -4.65
C GLU A 195 20.06 -0.78 -5.45
N VAL A 196 21.10 -1.51 -5.89
CA VAL A 196 20.93 -2.83 -6.48
C VAL A 196 20.66 -3.82 -5.36
N GLN A 197 19.51 -4.49 -5.44
CA GLN A 197 19.15 -5.56 -4.51
C GLN A 197 19.40 -6.93 -5.13
N LEU A 198 19.91 -7.86 -4.33
CA LEU A 198 20.11 -9.26 -4.66
C LEU A 198 19.20 -10.11 -3.77
N ILE A 199 18.08 -10.55 -4.31
CA ILE A 199 17.01 -11.22 -3.55
C ILE A 199 17.05 -12.72 -3.81
N PRO A 200 17.26 -13.56 -2.77
CA PRO A 200 17.19 -15.00 -2.92
C PRO A 200 15.73 -15.43 -3.14
N LEU A 201 15.49 -16.27 -4.15
CA LEU A 201 14.16 -16.77 -4.47
C LEU A 201 13.98 -18.27 -4.16
N THR A 202 15.04 -18.96 -3.78
CA THR A 202 15.07 -20.41 -3.57
C THR A 202 13.96 -20.92 -2.65
N GLN A 203 13.71 -20.22 -1.55
CA GLN A 203 12.66 -20.56 -0.57
C GLN A 203 11.24 -20.61 -1.18
N HIS A 204 11.04 -20.00 -2.35
CA HIS A 204 9.73 -19.94 -3.01
C HIS A 204 9.53 -21.06 -4.04
N PHE A 205 10.55 -21.85 -4.35
CA PHE A 205 10.52 -22.91 -5.36
C PHE A 205 10.54 -24.34 -4.79
N GLY A 206 10.40 -24.48 -3.48
CA GLY A 206 10.33 -25.77 -2.79
C GLY A 206 11.65 -26.27 -2.22
N GLN A 207 11.63 -27.44 -1.61
CA GLN A 207 12.84 -28.09 -1.09
C GLN A 207 13.74 -28.55 -2.26
N GLY A 208 15.05 -28.43 -2.09
CA GLY A 208 16.02 -28.75 -3.13
C GLY A 208 16.21 -27.64 -4.18
N ALA A 209 15.66 -26.46 -3.91
CA ALA A 209 15.79 -25.29 -4.78
C ALA A 209 17.22 -24.73 -4.91
N GLU A 210 18.19 -25.33 -4.24
CA GLU A 210 19.61 -24.97 -4.31
C GLU A 210 20.21 -25.23 -5.70
N ASP A 211 19.66 -26.22 -6.42
CA ASP A 211 20.10 -26.64 -7.77
C ASP A 211 19.17 -26.09 -8.89
N LEU A 212 18.40 -25.03 -8.62
CA LEU A 212 17.51 -24.42 -9.62
C LEU A 212 18.31 -23.74 -10.74
N THR A 213 17.88 -23.98 -11.97
CA THR A 213 18.31 -23.19 -13.12
C THR A 213 17.20 -22.22 -13.50
N TYR A 214 17.41 -20.93 -13.27
CA TYR A 214 16.47 -19.88 -13.66
C TYR A 214 16.55 -19.66 -15.17
N THR A 215 15.39 -19.70 -15.84
CA THR A 215 15.32 -19.70 -17.31
C THR A 215 14.73 -18.42 -17.87
N ASP A 216 13.83 -17.76 -17.15
CA ASP A 216 13.14 -16.58 -17.65
C ASP A 216 12.70 -15.64 -16.51
N ILE A 217 12.73 -14.34 -16.81
CA ILE A 217 12.22 -13.28 -15.94
C ILE A 217 11.38 -12.34 -16.78
N GLN A 218 10.11 -12.18 -16.43
CA GLN A 218 9.16 -11.33 -17.13
C GLN A 218 8.66 -10.22 -16.23
N MET A 219 8.82 -8.99 -16.69
CA MET A 219 8.23 -7.79 -16.11
C MET A 219 7.79 -6.86 -17.24
N SER A 220 6.60 -6.31 -17.15
CA SER A 220 6.10 -5.42 -18.21
C SER A 220 6.89 -4.11 -18.27
N ALA A 221 7.03 -3.52 -19.46
CA ALA A 221 7.69 -2.21 -19.64
C ALA A 221 7.01 -1.12 -18.79
N LYS A 222 5.68 -1.17 -18.68
CA LYS A 222 4.89 -0.27 -17.83
C LYS A 222 5.24 -0.40 -16.36
N ASP A 223 5.41 -1.63 -15.87
CA ASP A 223 5.79 -1.90 -14.48
C ASP A 223 7.23 -1.48 -14.20
N MET A 224 8.14 -1.69 -15.14
CA MET A 224 9.51 -1.18 -15.03
C MET A 224 9.56 0.34 -14.97
N GLU A 225 8.80 1.04 -15.80
CA GLU A 225 8.69 2.51 -15.79
C GLU A 225 8.09 3.01 -14.46
N LYS A 226 7.03 2.35 -13.96
CA LYS A 226 6.37 2.66 -12.68
C LYS A 226 7.36 2.63 -11.52
N LEU A 227 8.22 1.61 -11.46
CA LEU A 227 9.23 1.45 -10.41
C LEU A 227 10.56 2.15 -10.71
N GLY A 228 10.69 2.85 -11.84
CA GLY A 228 11.91 3.52 -12.27
C GLY A 228 13.06 2.56 -12.53
N ILE A 229 12.77 1.36 -13.03
CA ILE A 229 13.75 0.32 -13.38
C ILE A 229 14.31 0.63 -14.77
N LYS A 230 15.59 1.01 -14.84
CA LYS A 230 16.28 1.34 -16.10
C LYS A 230 16.86 0.11 -16.82
N ALA A 231 17.29 -0.89 -16.06
CA ALA A 231 17.83 -2.14 -16.60
C ALA A 231 16.90 -3.28 -16.18
N ALA A 232 16.51 -4.14 -17.13
CA ALA A 232 15.63 -5.27 -16.86
C ALA A 232 16.19 -6.15 -15.72
N PRO A 233 15.33 -6.61 -14.81
CA PRO A 233 15.73 -7.53 -13.76
C PRO A 233 16.36 -8.80 -14.35
N LYS A 234 17.38 -9.33 -13.70
CA LYS A 234 18.07 -10.54 -14.15
C LYS A 234 18.54 -11.38 -12.97
N MET A 235 18.85 -12.65 -13.22
CA MET A 235 19.51 -13.49 -12.22
C MET A 235 21.02 -13.22 -12.19
N TYR A 236 21.55 -13.10 -10.99
CA TYR A 236 22.98 -12.99 -10.72
C TYR A 236 23.35 -13.86 -9.52
N ASN A 237 24.22 -14.83 -9.71
CA ASN A 237 24.61 -15.81 -8.67
C ASN A 237 23.40 -16.44 -7.95
N GLY A 238 22.39 -16.89 -8.69
CA GLY A 238 21.19 -17.53 -8.15
C GLY A 238 20.21 -16.59 -7.41
N LYS A 239 20.45 -15.28 -7.45
CA LYS A 239 19.59 -14.27 -6.83
C LYS A 239 18.99 -13.33 -7.88
N LEU A 240 17.76 -12.89 -7.66
CA LEU A 240 17.15 -11.85 -8.49
C LEU A 240 17.86 -10.52 -8.24
N MET A 241 18.48 -9.96 -9.28
CA MET A 241 19.09 -8.65 -9.27
C MET A 241 18.11 -7.63 -9.82
N ILE A 242 17.73 -6.66 -9.00
CA ILE A 242 16.79 -5.60 -9.34
C ILE A 242 17.21 -4.27 -8.70
N LYS A 243 16.96 -3.15 -9.38
CA LYS A 243 17.13 -1.80 -8.86
C LYS A 243 15.91 -0.97 -9.17
N CYS A 244 15.21 -0.53 -8.14
CA CYS A 244 14.09 0.40 -8.23
C CYS A 244 14.55 1.81 -7.82
N THR A 245 14.04 2.83 -8.50
CA THR A 245 14.34 4.25 -8.18
C THR A 245 13.09 5.03 -7.80
N LYS A 246 11.90 4.44 -7.98
CA LYS A 246 10.62 5.02 -7.59
C LYS A 246 9.88 4.07 -6.66
N PRO A 247 9.19 4.57 -5.63
CA PRO A 247 8.34 3.74 -4.78
C PRO A 247 7.11 3.26 -5.55
N GLY A 248 6.61 2.10 -5.16
CA GLY A 248 5.42 1.50 -5.75
C GLY A 248 5.45 -0.01 -5.71
N SER A 249 4.46 -0.63 -6.34
CA SER A 249 4.31 -2.07 -6.45
C SER A 249 4.07 -2.50 -7.90
N ALA A 250 4.59 -3.67 -8.27
CA ALA A 250 4.41 -4.27 -9.59
C ALA A 250 4.61 -5.78 -9.53
N LYS A 251 4.20 -6.49 -10.58
CA LYS A 251 4.37 -7.94 -10.69
C LYS A 251 5.62 -8.31 -11.47
N ILE A 252 6.28 -9.39 -11.04
CA ILE A 252 7.37 -10.04 -11.77
C ILE A 252 7.14 -11.55 -11.79
N LYS A 253 7.30 -12.18 -12.94
CA LYS A 253 7.27 -13.64 -13.08
C LYS A 253 8.69 -14.16 -13.25
N VAL A 254 8.99 -15.21 -12.50
CA VAL A 254 10.28 -15.88 -12.58
C VAL A 254 10.05 -17.36 -12.84
N SER A 255 10.71 -17.88 -13.86
CA SER A 255 10.67 -19.29 -14.23
C SER A 255 12.00 -19.96 -13.90
N ALA A 256 11.93 -21.19 -13.39
CA ALA A 256 13.08 -22.00 -13.08
C ALA A 256 12.82 -23.46 -13.46
N ILE A 257 13.86 -24.21 -13.74
CA ILE A 257 13.81 -25.67 -13.96
C ILE A 257 14.33 -26.33 -12.68
N ALA A 258 13.51 -27.18 -12.08
CA ALA A 258 13.90 -28.05 -10.98
C ALA A 258 14.64 -29.27 -11.50
N GLY A 259 15.78 -29.61 -10.90
CA GLY A 259 16.62 -30.75 -11.34
C GLY A 259 17.34 -30.50 -12.66
N GLY A 260 17.57 -29.23 -13.02
CA GLY A 260 18.27 -28.87 -14.25
C GLY A 260 19.77 -29.18 -14.26
N THR A 261 20.40 -29.01 -15.42
CA THR A 261 21.81 -29.27 -15.66
C THR A 261 22.73 -28.47 -14.75
N LYS A 262 23.72 -29.12 -14.17
CA LYS A 262 24.89 -28.41 -13.63
C LYS A 262 25.60 -27.68 -14.78
N PRO A 263 25.87 -26.37 -14.63
CA PRO A 263 26.66 -25.67 -15.65
C PRO A 263 27.96 -26.38 -15.95
N GLY A 264 28.23 -26.67 -17.24
CA GLY A 264 29.45 -27.28 -17.70
C GLY A 264 29.40 -28.80 -17.95
N THR A 265 28.30 -29.49 -17.64
CA THR A 265 28.22 -30.96 -17.86
C THR A 265 27.51 -31.37 -19.15
N GLY A 266 26.83 -30.48 -19.85
CA GLY A 266 26.12 -30.78 -21.10
C GLY A 266 24.94 -31.77 -20.98
N VAL A 267 24.63 -32.25 -19.79
CA VAL A 267 23.55 -33.19 -19.52
C VAL A 267 22.27 -32.42 -19.19
N VAL A 268 21.31 -32.40 -20.12
CA VAL A 268 19.96 -31.90 -19.88
C VAL A 268 19.18 -33.00 -19.16
N MET A 269 19.04 -32.91 -17.86
CA MET A 269 18.07 -33.70 -17.12
C MET A 269 16.71 -33.06 -17.34
N GLY A 270 15.72 -33.78 -17.83
CA GLY A 270 14.38 -33.31 -18.12
C GLY A 270 13.67 -32.82 -16.84
N GLY A 271 13.87 -31.54 -16.52
CA GLY A 271 13.19 -30.88 -15.40
C GLY A 271 11.91 -30.20 -15.83
N MET A 272 10.94 -30.10 -14.92
CA MET A 272 9.72 -29.35 -15.13
C MET A 272 9.99 -27.85 -14.94
N VAL A 273 9.49 -27.03 -15.85
CA VAL A 273 9.51 -25.57 -15.68
C VAL A 273 8.47 -25.17 -14.63
N ILE A 274 8.94 -24.53 -13.58
CA ILE A 274 8.09 -23.94 -12.53
C ILE A 274 8.13 -22.44 -12.72
N THR A 275 6.96 -21.81 -12.90
CA THR A 275 6.83 -20.35 -12.99
C THR A 275 6.12 -19.83 -11.76
N LYS A 276 6.72 -18.85 -11.08
CA LYS A 276 6.12 -18.15 -9.95
C LYS A 276 5.98 -16.66 -10.23
N GLU A 277 4.86 -16.11 -9.79
CA GLU A 277 4.61 -14.67 -9.76
C GLU A 277 4.96 -14.13 -8.38
N PHE A 278 5.60 -12.96 -8.36
CA PHE A 278 5.96 -12.22 -7.16
C PHE A 278 5.45 -10.79 -7.28
N ALA A 279 5.08 -10.20 -6.16
CA ALA A 279 4.83 -8.77 -6.05
C ALA A 279 6.13 -8.07 -5.62
N VAL A 280 6.68 -7.20 -6.46
CA VAL A 280 7.79 -6.32 -6.11
C VAL A 280 7.24 -5.09 -5.41
N ILE A 281 7.71 -4.80 -4.20
CA ILE A 281 7.33 -3.63 -3.40
C ILE A 281 8.57 -2.79 -3.16
N ALA A 282 8.66 -1.66 -3.86
CA ALA A 282 9.80 -0.75 -3.79
C ALA A 282 9.52 0.38 -2.77
N ARG A 283 10.42 0.55 -1.79
CA ARG A 283 10.32 1.57 -0.73
C ARG A 283 11.71 2.06 -0.33
N SER A 284 11.80 3.26 0.26
CA SER A 284 13.06 3.75 0.81
C SER A 284 13.59 2.84 1.92
N ALA A 285 14.91 2.70 1.98
CA ALA A 285 15.55 2.06 3.12
C ALA A 285 15.35 2.93 4.37
N GLY A 286 14.72 2.38 5.41
CA GLY A 286 14.47 3.10 6.65
C GLY A 286 13.17 3.92 6.67
N ALA A 287 12.23 3.71 5.72
CA ALA A 287 10.84 4.09 5.91
C ALA A 287 10.30 3.33 7.13
N ALA A 288 10.67 3.84 8.29
CA ALA A 288 10.13 3.35 9.55
C ALA A 288 8.74 3.94 9.70
N ASN A 289 7.78 3.12 10.05
CA ASN A 289 6.41 3.55 10.36
C ASN A 289 6.34 4.38 11.66
N GLY A 290 7.42 5.06 12.02
CA GLY A 290 7.50 5.91 13.20
C GLY A 290 7.10 5.24 14.53
N GLY A 291 7.01 3.91 14.58
CA GLY A 291 6.58 3.19 15.77
C GLY A 291 5.06 3.25 16.04
N TRP A 292 4.26 3.58 15.05
CA TRP A 292 2.81 3.77 15.18
C TRP A 292 1.95 2.54 14.86
N LEU A 293 2.56 1.37 14.65
CA LEU A 293 1.86 0.08 14.58
C LEU A 293 1.87 -0.64 15.91
#